data_c79b4ffc621942cbb22f6352c5fd4a54
#
_entry.id   c79b4ffc621942cbb22f6352c5fd4a54
#
_cell.length_a   1.000
_cell.length_b   1.000
_cell.length_c   1.000
_cell.angle_alpha   90.00
_cell.angle_beta   90.00
_cell.angle_gamma   90.00
#
_symmetry.space_group_name_H-M   'P 1'
#
loop_
_entity.id
_entity.type
_entity.pdbx_description
1 polymer ?
#
loop_
_entity_poly.entity_id
_entity_poly.type
_entity_poly.pdbx_seq_one_letter_code
_entity_poly.pdbx_strand_id
1 'polypeptide(L)' 'MFPEYRALISRLKNEDAHFSVLFQRHNELDHEVTREEARPAPDSTRLIKMKREKLHLKDEMYRILRSYSPGA' A
#
# COMPACT_ATOMS: atom_id res chain seq x y z
N MET A 1 2.86 -1.45 -8.04
CA MET A 1 1.63 -0.76 -7.63
C MET A 1 1.37 0.35 -8.62
N PHE A 2 0.19 0.46 -9.17
CA PHE A 2 -0.29 1.55 -10.04
C PHE A 2 0.78 2.11 -11.01
N PRO A 3 1.20 1.36 -12.03
CA PRO A 3 2.25 1.82 -12.95
C PRO A 3 1.96 3.17 -13.62
N GLU A 4 0.68 3.47 -13.87
CA GLU A 4 0.24 4.71 -14.51
C GLU A 4 0.42 5.94 -13.60
N TYR A 5 0.60 5.72 -12.30
CA TYR A 5 0.76 6.81 -11.32
C TYR A 5 2.17 6.89 -10.76
N ARG A 6 3.15 6.22 -11.37
CA ARG A 6 4.50 6.13 -10.81
C ARG A 6 5.12 7.49 -10.49
N ALA A 7 5.03 8.43 -11.41
CA ALA A 7 5.60 9.76 -11.21
C ALA A 7 4.87 10.52 -10.11
N LEU A 8 3.55 10.40 -10.06
CA LEU A 8 2.74 11.06 -9.04
C LEU A 8 3.03 10.47 -7.66
N ILE A 9 3.16 9.16 -7.56
CA ILE A 9 3.52 8.49 -6.30
C ILE A 9 4.85 9.02 -5.78
N SER A 10 5.86 9.16 -6.65
CA SER A 10 7.16 9.71 -6.28
C SER A 10 7.06 11.11 -5.68
N ARG A 11 6.18 11.95 -6.25
CA ARG A 11 5.94 13.29 -5.71
C ARG A 11 5.23 13.25 -4.38
N LEU A 12 4.13 12.51 -4.31
CA LEU A 12 3.27 12.51 -3.12
C LEU A 12 3.91 11.88 -1.90
N LYS A 13 4.84 10.95 -2.09
CA LYS A 13 5.61 10.41 -0.96
C LYS A 13 6.32 11.50 -0.16
N ASN A 14 6.68 12.59 -0.81
CA ASN A 14 7.41 13.70 -0.19
C ASN A 14 6.55 14.93 0.06
N GLU A 15 5.46 15.11 -0.66
CA GLU A 15 4.67 16.33 -0.64
C GLU A 15 3.35 16.21 0.12
N ASP A 16 2.81 14.99 0.23
CA ASP A 16 1.53 14.74 0.89
C ASP A 16 1.77 13.85 2.11
N ALA A 17 1.66 14.44 3.30
CA ALA A 17 1.93 13.72 4.54
C ALA A 17 0.99 12.53 4.74
N HIS A 18 -0.29 12.67 4.39
CA HIS A 18 -1.26 11.59 4.52
C HIS A 18 -0.91 10.43 3.57
N PHE A 19 -0.61 10.75 2.32
CA PHE A 19 -0.19 9.74 1.35
C PHE A 19 1.08 9.04 1.80
N SER A 20 2.05 9.80 2.32
CA SER A 20 3.32 9.25 2.80
C SER A 20 3.11 8.20 3.89
N VAL A 21 2.22 8.47 4.84
CA VAL A 21 1.89 7.53 5.92
C VAL A 21 1.27 6.25 5.36
N LEU A 22 0.31 6.38 4.45
CA LEU A 22 -0.34 5.23 3.82
C LEU A 22 0.66 4.39 3.02
N PHE A 23 1.52 5.05 2.28
CA PHE A 23 2.55 4.38 1.47
C PHE A 23 3.53 3.61 2.34
N GLN A 24 3.99 4.22 3.43
CA GLN A 24 4.93 3.59 4.35
C GLN A 24 4.28 2.38 5.02
N ARG A 25 3.05 2.52 5.49
CA ARG A 25 2.34 1.41 6.14
C ARG A 25 2.12 0.25 5.18
N HIS A 26 1.78 0.55 3.92
CA HIS A 26 1.62 -0.47 2.89
C HIS A 26 2.92 -1.26 2.69
N ASN A 27 4.05 -0.56 2.63
CA ASN A 27 5.35 -1.22 2.46
C ASN A 27 5.71 -2.09 3.66
N GLU A 28 5.43 -1.63 4.87
CA GLU A 28 5.67 -2.41 6.09
C GLU A 28 4.85 -3.70 6.07
N LEU A 29 3.59 -3.61 5.71
CA LEU A 29 2.72 -4.79 5.62
C LEU A 29 3.18 -5.75 4.53
N ASP A 30 3.67 -5.23 3.41
CA ASP A 30 4.19 -6.05 2.33
C ASP A 30 5.37 -6.90 2.82
N HIS A 31 6.28 -6.30 3.58
CA HIS A 31 7.40 -7.02 4.17
C HIS A 31 6.94 -8.03 5.22
N GLU A 32 5.99 -7.66 6.06
CA GLU A 32 5.46 -8.56 7.09
C GLU A 32 4.76 -9.77 6.48
N VAL A 33 3.99 -9.57 5.41
CA VAL A 33 3.33 -10.66 4.69
C VAL A 33 4.37 -11.61 4.11
N THR A 34 5.39 -11.05 3.45
CA THR A 34 6.46 -11.86 2.86
C THR A 34 7.17 -12.71 3.92
N ARG A 35 7.49 -12.11 5.06
CA ARG A 35 8.14 -12.83 6.16
C ARG A 35 7.25 -13.92 6.74
N GLU A 36 5.96 -13.63 6.91
CA GLU A 36 5.03 -14.63 7.46
C GLU A 36 4.86 -15.80 6.49
N GLU A 37 4.76 -15.53 5.20
CA GLU A 37 4.64 -16.58 4.18
C GLU A 37 5.87 -17.46 4.09
N ALA A 38 7.03 -16.93 4.44
CA ALA A 38 8.28 -17.67 4.42
C ALA A 38 8.50 -18.58 5.64
N ARG A 39 7.66 -18.46 6.67
CA ARG A 39 7.79 -19.28 7.88
C ARG A 39 7.39 -20.74 7.60
N PRO A 40 7.99 -21.71 8.33
CA PRO A 40 7.62 -23.12 8.13
C PRO A 40 6.13 -23.41 8.37
N ALA A 41 5.50 -22.68 9.29
CA ALA A 41 4.08 -22.83 9.59
C ALA A 41 3.44 -21.42 9.64
N PRO A 42 3.12 -20.83 8.47
CA PRO A 42 2.52 -19.51 8.43
C PRO A 42 1.18 -19.43 9.15
N ASP A 43 0.95 -18.30 9.84
CA ASP A 43 -0.32 -18.04 10.50
C ASP A 43 -1.33 -17.52 9.46
N SER A 44 -2.25 -18.38 9.06
CA SER A 44 -3.24 -18.03 8.03
C SER A 44 -4.15 -16.87 8.45
N THR A 45 -4.54 -16.83 9.71
CA THR A 45 -5.40 -15.75 10.21
C THR A 45 -4.69 -14.40 10.14
N ARG A 46 -3.42 -14.39 10.55
CA ARG A 46 -2.60 -13.18 10.49
C ARG A 46 -2.39 -12.73 9.04
N LEU A 47 -2.13 -13.67 8.14
CA LEU A 47 -1.95 -13.36 6.72
C LEU A 47 -3.22 -12.75 6.11
N ILE A 48 -4.37 -13.30 6.41
CA ILE A 48 -5.64 -12.77 5.90
C ILE A 48 -5.85 -11.34 6.37
N LYS A 49 -5.61 -11.07 7.66
CA LYS A 49 -5.76 -9.72 8.22
C LYS A 49 -4.79 -8.73 7.58
N MET A 50 -3.53 -9.11 7.43
CA MET A 50 -2.52 -8.23 6.84
C MET A 50 -2.79 -7.94 5.36
N LYS A 51 -3.20 -8.95 4.60
CA LYS A 51 -3.53 -8.78 3.19
C LYS A 51 -4.76 -7.90 3.00
N ARG A 52 -5.74 -8.02 3.88
CA ARG A 52 -6.93 -7.18 3.86
C ARG A 52 -6.58 -5.73 4.17
N GLU A 53 -5.72 -5.49 5.16
CA GLU A 53 -5.25 -4.15 5.48
C GLU A 53 -4.46 -3.55 4.33
N LYS A 54 -3.58 -4.33 3.69
CA LYS A 54 -2.86 -3.89 2.49
C LYS A 54 -3.80 -3.42 1.40
N LEU A 55 -4.83 -4.21 1.12
CA LEU A 55 -5.81 -3.86 0.10
C LEU A 55 -6.54 -2.57 0.45
N HIS A 56 -6.92 -2.41 1.70
CA HIS A 56 -7.59 -1.20 2.17
C HIS A 56 -6.70 0.03 1.97
N LEU A 57 -5.42 -0.08 2.31
CA LEU A 57 -4.46 1.00 2.11
C LEU A 57 -4.27 1.33 0.63
N LYS A 58 -4.22 0.32 -0.23
CA LYS A 58 -4.14 0.53 -1.68
C LYS A 58 -5.34 1.28 -2.19
N ASP A 59 -6.53 0.93 -1.74
CA ASP A 59 -7.76 1.59 -2.15
C ASP A 59 -7.75 3.06 -1.75
N GLU A 60 -7.30 3.37 -0.54
CA GLU A 60 -7.20 4.76 -0.09
C GLU A 60 -6.16 5.55 -0.89
N MET A 61 -5.00 4.95 -1.13
CA MET A 61 -3.98 5.59 -1.96
C MET A 61 -4.49 5.85 -3.37
N TYR A 62 -5.23 4.89 -3.93
CA TYR A 62 -5.81 5.05 -5.27
C TYR A 62 -6.79 6.23 -5.33
N ARG A 63 -7.61 6.42 -4.30
CA ARG A 63 -8.52 7.56 -4.24
C ARG A 63 -7.76 8.88 -4.25
N ILE A 64 -6.67 8.96 -3.50
CA ILE A 64 -5.83 10.17 -3.47
C ILE A 64 -5.23 10.41 -4.85
N LEU A 65 -4.66 9.37 -5.47
CA LEU A 65 -4.06 9.50 -6.79
C LEU A 65 -5.07 9.99 -7.82
N ARG A 66 -6.27 9.45 -7.80
CA ARG A 66 -7.33 9.88 -8.72
C ARG A 66 -7.75 11.33 -8.50
N SER A 67 -7.71 11.80 -7.26
CA SER A 67 -8.06 13.18 -6.98
C SER A 67 -7.05 14.17 -7.54
N TYR A 68 -5.78 13.76 -7.64
CA TYR A 68 -4.73 14.59 -8.25
C TYR A 68 -4.71 14.48 -9.78
N SER A 69 -5.27 13.42 -10.36
CA SER A 69 -5.27 13.18 -11.80
C SER A 69 -6.65 12.77 -12.28
N PRO A 70 -7.65 13.65 -12.18
CA PRO A 70 -9.01 13.31 -12.61
C PRO A 70 -9.04 13.05 -14.11
N GLY A 71 -9.71 11.96 -14.49
CA GLY A 71 -9.83 11.58 -15.89
C GLY A 71 -8.70 10.72 -16.43
N ALA A 72 -7.73 10.38 -15.58
CA ALA A 72 -6.63 9.49 -15.98
C ALA A 72 -7.08 8.03 -16.00
#